data_2fbc9478e6ab4a21a0ce14f4ead07b15
#
_entry.id   2fbc9478e6ab4a21a0ce14f4ead07b15
#
_cell.length_a   1.000
_cell.length_b   1.000
_cell.length_c   1.000
_cell.angle_alpha   90.00
_cell.angle_beta   90.00
_cell.angle_gamma   90.00
#
_symmetry.space_group_name_H-M   'P 1'
#
loop_
_entity.id
_entity.type
_entity.pdbx_description
1 polymer ?
#
loop_
_entity_poly.entity_id
_entity_poly.type
_entity_poly.pdbx_seq_one_letter_code
_entity_poly.pdbx_strand_id
1 'polypeptide(L)'
;MKTHALKHPARLARWYLTMALALALPWFLAGCANLQPPRTGGSAAVQPHAYSNSVDITGRFSAQFQHNDKPESWSGNFTWTQTPQSTTVALQSPLGQTLATIVTDANSATLIQSGQAPRSAANVDALVEDALGWPLPISNLRDWLQAYAINLEGKRVLATPASDATIATRDGWRINYLSWQDDNEVGMQNVPKRIDMERETVEAGKVAMRLVITSWQAH
;
A
#
# COMPACT_ATOMS: atom_id res chain seq x y z
N MET A 1 -58.71 -24.51 -89.31
CA MET A 1 -57.55 -25.11 -88.83
C MET A 1 -56.61 -23.99 -88.25
N LYS A 2 -56.72 -23.75 -86.98
CA LYS A 2 -55.83 -22.78 -86.29
C LYS A 2 -55.59 -23.34 -84.91
N THR A 3 -54.39 -23.78 -84.66
CA THR A 3 -53.84 -24.22 -83.36
C THR A 3 -53.51 -23.02 -82.54
N HIS A 4 -54.14 -22.88 -81.39
CA HIS A 4 -53.79 -21.89 -80.40
C HIS A 4 -52.81 -22.50 -79.35
N ALA A 5 -51.62 -21.92 -79.29
CA ALA A 5 -50.58 -22.28 -78.35
C ALA A 5 -50.93 -21.78 -76.93
N LEU A 6 -50.85 -22.66 -75.92
CA LEU A 6 -50.94 -22.30 -74.51
C LEU A 6 -49.68 -21.57 -74.05
N LYS A 7 -49.85 -20.39 -73.50
CA LYS A 7 -48.81 -19.59 -72.89
C LYS A 7 -48.50 -20.14 -71.48
N HIS A 8 -47.26 -20.24 -71.22
CA HIS A 8 -46.58 -20.81 -70.02
C HIS A 8 -46.98 -20.17 -68.69
N PRO A 9 -47.31 -20.95 -67.62
CA PRO A 9 -47.48 -20.42 -66.26
C PRO A 9 -46.22 -20.30 -65.47
N ALA A 10 -44.99 -20.43 -66.11
CA ALA A 10 -43.73 -20.51 -65.39
C ALA A 10 -43.14 -19.15 -64.89
N ARG A 11 -43.74 -18.04 -65.30
CA ARG A 11 -43.22 -16.70 -64.92
C ARG A 11 -43.78 -16.21 -63.56
N LEU A 12 -44.99 -16.64 -63.19
CA LEU A 12 -45.61 -16.23 -61.93
C LEU A 12 -45.00 -16.97 -60.69
N ALA A 13 -44.62 -18.22 -60.86
CA ALA A 13 -43.98 -18.99 -59.77
C ALA A 13 -42.64 -18.48 -59.37
N ARG A 14 -41.85 -17.89 -60.30
CA ARG A 14 -40.57 -17.32 -60.00
C ARG A 14 -40.65 -15.98 -59.18
N TRP A 15 -41.73 -15.23 -59.38
CA TRP A 15 -41.94 -13.97 -58.69
C TRP A 15 -42.36 -14.16 -57.22
N TYR A 16 -43.17 -15.19 -56.96
CA TYR A 16 -43.54 -15.54 -55.60
C TYR A 16 -42.34 -16.12 -54.80
N LEU A 17 -41.42 -16.82 -55.47
CA LEU A 17 -40.21 -17.36 -54.80
C LEU A 17 -39.24 -16.26 -54.45
N THR A 18 -39.07 -15.23 -55.30
CA THR A 18 -38.20 -14.09 -55.02
C THR A 18 -38.77 -13.14 -53.96
N MET A 19 -40.12 -13.00 -53.94
CA MET A 19 -40.81 -12.17 -52.97
C MET A 19 -40.88 -12.85 -51.58
N ALA A 20 -40.97 -14.17 -51.52
CA ALA A 20 -40.90 -14.93 -50.26
C ALA A 20 -39.49 -14.93 -49.66
N LEU A 21 -38.43 -14.93 -50.51
CA LEU A 21 -37.06 -14.86 -50.04
C LEU A 21 -36.69 -13.47 -49.52
N ALA A 22 -37.28 -12.39 -50.06
CA ALA A 22 -37.06 -11.02 -49.64
C ALA A 22 -37.76 -10.68 -48.31
N LEU A 23 -38.82 -11.37 -47.91
CA LEU A 23 -39.51 -11.18 -46.64
C LEU A 23 -38.89 -12.00 -45.50
N ALA A 24 -38.10 -13.05 -45.78
CA ALA A 24 -37.47 -13.89 -44.77
C ALA A 24 -36.10 -13.33 -44.26
N LEU A 25 -35.50 -12.40 -45.00
CA LEU A 25 -34.17 -11.86 -44.68
C LEU A 25 -34.09 -10.91 -43.47
N PRO A 26 -35.13 -10.13 -43.11
CA PRO A 26 -35.03 -9.21 -41.98
C PRO A 26 -35.17 -9.88 -40.61
N TRP A 27 -35.53 -11.14 -40.51
CA TRP A 27 -35.71 -11.79 -39.22
C TRP A 27 -34.45 -12.46 -38.65
N PHE A 28 -33.37 -12.53 -39.45
CA PHE A 28 -32.09 -13.08 -38.96
C PHE A 28 -31.10 -11.99 -38.42
N LEU A 29 -31.41 -10.70 -38.53
CA LEU A 29 -30.62 -9.61 -37.97
C LEU A 29 -31.09 -9.17 -36.58
N ALA A 30 -32.05 -9.82 -35.95
CA ALA A 30 -32.36 -9.66 -34.53
C ALA A 30 -31.42 -10.52 -33.65
N GLY A 31 -30.19 -10.72 -34.10
CA GLY A 31 -29.13 -11.36 -33.37
C GLY A 31 -28.51 -10.40 -32.37
N CYS A 32 -28.82 -10.64 -31.10
CA CYS A 32 -27.96 -10.30 -29.94
C CYS A 32 -27.36 -8.91 -29.96
N ALA A 33 -28.14 -7.86 -29.80
CA ALA A 33 -27.70 -6.74 -29.02
C ALA A 33 -27.53 -7.30 -27.59
N ASN A 34 -26.33 -7.79 -27.28
CA ASN A 34 -25.86 -7.90 -25.92
C ASN A 34 -25.99 -6.50 -25.35
N LEU A 35 -27.11 -6.21 -24.71
CA LEU A 35 -27.25 -5.12 -23.76
C LEU A 35 -26.36 -5.50 -22.57
N GLN A 36 -25.05 -5.43 -22.78
CA GLN A 36 -24.13 -5.29 -21.68
C GLN A 36 -24.56 -3.99 -21.02
N PRO A 37 -25.08 -4.02 -19.79
CA PRO A 37 -25.33 -2.78 -19.08
C PRO A 37 -24.04 -1.98 -19.16
N PRO A 38 -24.09 -0.64 -19.39
CA PRO A 38 -22.90 0.14 -19.33
C PRO A 38 -22.24 -0.28 -18.03
N ARG A 39 -21.02 -0.81 -18.12
CA ARG A 39 -20.16 -0.88 -16.97
C ARG A 39 -20.04 0.58 -16.56
N THR A 40 -20.93 1.01 -15.66
CA THR A 40 -20.60 2.14 -14.82
C THR A 40 -19.26 1.75 -14.25
N GLY A 41 -18.21 2.32 -14.82
CA GLY A 41 -16.91 2.36 -14.19
C GLY A 41 -17.06 3.15 -12.90
N GLY A 42 -17.78 2.56 -11.95
CA GLY A 42 -17.57 2.87 -10.56
C GLY A 42 -16.10 2.52 -10.39
N SER A 43 -15.23 3.51 -10.22
CA SER A 43 -14.01 3.33 -9.47
C SER A 43 -14.46 2.49 -8.28
N ALA A 44 -14.14 1.19 -8.29
CA ALA A 44 -14.27 0.37 -7.11
C ALA A 44 -13.55 1.22 -6.05
N ALA A 45 -14.31 1.77 -5.10
CA ALA A 45 -13.73 2.57 -4.05
C ALA A 45 -12.66 1.68 -3.47
N VAL A 46 -11.40 2.02 -3.72
CA VAL A 46 -10.26 1.21 -3.30
C VAL A 46 -10.41 1.13 -1.79
N GLN A 47 -10.81 -0.04 -1.30
CA GLN A 47 -11.04 -0.25 0.12
C GLN A 47 -9.68 -0.10 0.78
N PRO A 48 -9.50 0.83 1.73
CA PRO A 48 -8.25 0.93 2.46
C PRO A 48 -8.01 -0.42 3.16
N HIS A 49 -6.76 -0.88 3.18
CA HIS A 49 -6.44 -2.09 3.93
C HIS A 49 -6.82 -1.90 5.40
N ALA A 50 -7.39 -2.94 5.99
CA ALA A 50 -7.70 -2.93 7.40
C ALA A 50 -6.39 -2.96 8.22
N TYR A 51 -6.38 -2.29 9.37
CA TYR A 51 -5.26 -2.38 10.30
C TYR A 51 -5.06 -3.83 10.74
N SER A 52 -3.84 -4.35 10.64
CA SER A 52 -3.49 -5.68 11.13
C SER A 52 -2.74 -5.59 12.47
N ASN A 53 -3.18 -6.39 13.44
CA ASN A 53 -2.46 -6.55 14.70
C ASN A 53 -1.22 -7.45 14.57
N SER A 54 -1.17 -8.28 13.52
CA SER A 54 -0.05 -9.17 13.23
C SER A 54 0.46 -8.90 11.82
N VAL A 55 1.71 -8.44 11.69
CA VAL A 55 2.30 -8.10 10.41
C VAL A 55 3.81 -8.30 10.43
N ASP A 56 4.32 -8.84 9.34
CA ASP A 56 5.75 -8.90 9.04
C ASP A 56 6.09 -7.95 7.90
N ILE A 57 7.06 -7.07 8.15
CA ILE A 57 7.50 -6.06 7.19
C ILE A 57 9.01 -6.11 7.06
N THR A 58 9.51 -6.06 5.85
CA THR A 58 10.93 -5.89 5.57
C THR A 58 11.16 -4.68 4.68
N GLY A 59 12.33 -4.08 4.80
CA GLY A 59 12.63 -2.91 3.99
C GLY A 59 14.03 -2.37 4.23
N ARG A 60 14.23 -1.18 3.67
CA ARG A 60 15.45 -0.41 3.84
C ARG A 60 15.14 0.89 4.55
N PHE A 61 16.08 1.35 5.36
CA PHE A 61 16.01 2.65 6.01
C PHE A 61 17.21 3.50 5.67
N SER A 62 17.03 4.80 5.75
CA SER A 62 18.11 5.78 5.87
C SER A 62 17.67 6.86 6.85
N ALA A 63 18.61 7.30 7.69
CA ALA A 63 18.43 8.37 8.65
C ALA A 63 19.53 9.39 8.50
N GLN A 64 19.20 10.67 8.63
CA GLN A 64 20.12 11.80 8.66
C GLN A 64 19.81 12.60 9.92
N PHE A 65 20.82 12.94 10.70
CA PHE A 65 20.70 13.65 11.98
C PHE A 65 22.01 14.35 12.32
N GLN A 66 22.03 15.11 13.38
CA GLN A 66 23.27 15.68 13.92
C GLN A 66 23.67 14.92 15.18
N HIS A 67 24.95 14.63 15.29
CA HIS A 67 25.56 14.09 16.51
C HIS A 67 26.80 14.91 16.85
N ASN A 68 26.83 15.52 18.06
CA ASN A 68 27.88 16.46 18.46
C ASN A 68 28.12 17.57 17.42
N ASP A 69 27.03 18.20 16.95
CA ASP A 69 27.03 19.28 15.94
C ASP A 69 27.59 18.86 14.56
N LYS A 70 27.73 17.56 14.30
CA LYS A 70 28.20 17.06 13.02
C LYS A 70 27.08 16.29 12.33
N PRO A 71 26.90 16.49 11.00
CA PRO A 71 25.93 15.72 10.25
C PRO A 71 26.38 14.26 10.17
N GLU A 72 25.48 13.35 10.52
CA GLU A 72 25.64 11.90 10.40
C GLU A 72 24.54 11.31 9.53
N SER A 73 24.84 10.17 8.92
CA SER A 73 23.87 9.42 8.16
C SER A 73 24.05 7.93 8.39
N TRP A 74 22.93 7.27 8.64
CA TRP A 74 22.87 5.82 8.78
C TRP A 74 21.96 5.25 7.70
N SER A 75 22.27 4.04 7.22
CA SER A 75 21.44 3.32 6.28
C SER A 75 21.62 1.83 6.43
N GLY A 76 20.59 1.09 6.08
CA GLY A 76 20.62 -0.36 6.18
C GLY A 76 19.27 -0.99 5.83
N ASN A 77 19.12 -2.23 6.28
CA ASN A 77 17.88 -2.99 6.15
C ASN A 77 17.19 -3.06 7.51
N PHE A 78 15.88 -3.24 7.50
CA PHE A 78 15.14 -3.53 8.72
C PHE A 78 14.19 -4.69 8.50
N THR A 79 13.92 -5.41 9.59
CA THR A 79 12.78 -6.31 9.70
C THR A 79 11.91 -5.85 10.87
N TRP A 80 10.62 -5.95 10.70
CA TRP A 80 9.59 -5.58 11.66
C TRP A 80 8.61 -6.72 11.77
N THR A 81 8.56 -7.35 12.94
CA THR A 81 7.57 -8.37 13.27
C THR A 81 6.67 -7.85 14.37
N GLN A 82 5.41 -7.72 14.10
CA GLN A 82 4.40 -7.23 15.03
C GLN A 82 3.38 -8.33 15.32
N THR A 83 3.05 -8.47 16.59
CA THR A 83 1.94 -9.30 17.09
C THR A 83 1.03 -8.45 17.97
N PRO A 84 -0.14 -8.94 18.42
CA PRO A 84 -0.96 -8.22 19.39
C PRO A 84 -0.24 -7.92 20.71
N GLN A 85 0.76 -8.74 21.09
CA GLN A 85 1.45 -8.66 22.38
C GLN A 85 2.80 -7.96 22.30
N SER A 86 3.49 -8.01 21.17
CA SER A 86 4.88 -7.55 21.06
C SER A 86 5.22 -7.02 19.68
N THR A 87 6.31 -6.28 19.63
CA THR A 87 6.96 -5.87 18.38
C THR A 87 8.45 -6.17 18.45
N THR A 88 8.98 -6.79 17.42
CA THR A 88 10.42 -7.03 17.27
C THR A 88 10.92 -6.29 16.04
N VAL A 89 11.95 -5.48 16.20
CA VAL A 89 12.60 -4.74 15.12
C VAL A 89 14.08 -5.12 15.07
N ALA A 90 14.57 -5.60 13.94
CA ALA A 90 15.98 -5.77 13.73
C ALA A 90 16.51 -4.75 12.70
N LEU A 91 17.54 -4.00 13.08
CA LEU A 91 18.27 -3.09 12.22
C LEU A 91 19.54 -3.78 11.75
N GLN A 92 19.80 -3.76 10.47
CA GLN A 92 20.93 -4.43 9.85
C GLN A 92 21.73 -3.46 8.99
N SER A 93 23.04 -3.67 8.91
CA SER A 93 23.87 -2.96 7.93
C SER A 93 23.44 -3.28 6.50
N PRO A 94 23.89 -2.51 5.48
CA PRO A 94 23.65 -2.85 4.09
C PRO A 94 24.16 -4.25 3.67
N LEU A 95 25.14 -4.78 4.40
CA LEU A 95 25.70 -6.11 4.19
C LEU A 95 24.96 -7.22 4.98
N GLY A 96 23.87 -6.87 5.69
CA GLY A 96 23.04 -7.82 6.42
C GLY A 96 23.50 -8.17 7.83
N GLN A 97 24.54 -7.50 8.37
CA GLN A 97 24.95 -7.71 9.77
C GLN A 97 23.96 -7.03 10.70
N THR A 98 23.45 -7.73 11.70
CA THR A 98 22.55 -7.16 12.71
C THR A 98 23.30 -6.16 13.59
N LEU A 99 22.85 -4.92 13.58
CA LEU A 99 23.40 -3.80 14.37
C LEU A 99 22.69 -3.69 15.71
N ALA A 100 21.36 -3.82 15.68
CA ALA A 100 20.51 -3.75 16.86
C ALA A 100 19.26 -4.60 16.68
N THR A 101 18.78 -5.19 17.77
CA THR A 101 17.44 -5.80 17.86
C THR A 101 16.69 -5.13 19.00
N ILE A 102 15.49 -4.65 18.73
CA ILE A 102 14.59 -4.02 19.69
C ILE A 102 13.40 -4.94 19.86
N VAL A 103 13.10 -5.34 21.08
CA VAL A 103 11.92 -6.11 21.43
C VAL A 103 11.09 -5.28 22.40
N THR A 104 9.83 -5.05 22.10
CA THR A 104 8.94 -4.30 23.00
C THR A 104 7.62 -5.03 23.18
N ASP A 105 7.09 -5.00 24.38
CA ASP A 105 5.76 -5.44 24.75
C ASP A 105 5.00 -4.33 25.50
N ALA A 106 3.87 -4.66 26.13
CA ALA A 106 3.05 -3.69 26.85
C ALA A 106 3.73 -3.05 28.06
N ASN A 107 4.78 -3.68 28.63
CA ASN A 107 5.35 -3.31 29.91
C ASN A 107 6.81 -2.88 29.81
N SER A 108 7.51 -3.31 28.77
CA SER A 108 8.96 -3.15 28.67
C SER A 108 9.45 -3.11 27.24
N ALA A 109 10.62 -2.55 27.06
CA ALA A 109 11.41 -2.64 25.85
C ALA A 109 12.82 -3.12 26.19
N THR A 110 13.39 -3.94 25.32
CA THR A 110 14.77 -4.41 25.42
C THR A 110 15.49 -4.14 24.10
N LEU A 111 16.65 -3.50 24.21
CA LEU A 111 17.57 -3.25 23.11
C LEU A 111 18.79 -4.17 23.25
N ILE A 112 19.10 -4.89 22.20
CA ILE A 112 20.26 -5.78 22.08
C ILE A 112 21.14 -5.26 20.94
N GLN A 113 22.36 -4.84 21.24
CA GLN A 113 23.35 -4.37 20.27
C GLN A 113 24.53 -5.32 20.24
N SER A 114 25.13 -5.47 19.05
CA SER A 114 26.33 -6.34 18.91
C SER A 114 27.46 -5.85 19.82
N GLY A 115 28.02 -6.76 20.62
CA GLY A 115 29.13 -6.48 21.52
C GLY A 115 28.76 -5.68 22.80
N GLN A 116 27.49 -5.45 23.08
CA GLN A 116 27.01 -4.77 24.28
C GLN A 116 26.06 -5.65 25.09
N ALA A 117 26.00 -5.41 26.39
CA ALA A 117 24.98 -6.05 27.24
C ALA A 117 23.58 -5.52 26.87
N PRO A 118 22.55 -6.38 26.89
CA PRO A 118 21.17 -5.93 26.65
C PRO A 118 20.76 -4.84 27.65
N ARG A 119 20.06 -3.83 27.15
CA ARG A 119 19.48 -2.75 27.96
C ARG A 119 17.97 -2.80 27.90
N SER A 120 17.31 -2.56 29.02
CA SER A 120 15.84 -2.57 29.11
C SER A 120 15.33 -1.30 29.78
N ALA A 121 14.16 -0.84 29.34
CA ALA A 121 13.44 0.30 29.89
C ALA A 121 11.93 0.14 29.67
N ALA A 122 11.13 0.96 30.36
CA ALA A 122 9.68 0.99 30.16
C ALA A 122 9.26 1.74 28.87
N ASN A 123 10.12 2.69 28.42
CA ASN A 123 9.85 3.49 27.21
C ASN A 123 10.84 3.11 26.11
N VAL A 124 10.33 2.55 25.04
CA VAL A 124 11.14 2.07 23.91
C VAL A 124 11.81 3.24 23.14
N ASP A 125 11.09 4.34 22.93
CA ASP A 125 11.62 5.45 22.14
C ASP A 125 12.78 6.14 22.89
N ALA A 126 12.62 6.38 24.19
CA ALA A 126 13.70 6.92 25.03
C ALA A 126 14.91 5.98 25.12
N LEU A 127 14.68 4.66 25.27
CA LEU A 127 15.75 3.66 25.30
C LEU A 127 16.56 3.66 24.01
N VAL A 128 15.88 3.74 22.88
CA VAL A 128 16.52 3.70 21.56
C VAL A 128 17.23 5.02 21.26
N GLU A 129 16.62 6.15 21.59
CA GLU A 129 17.24 7.48 21.45
C GLU A 129 18.53 7.60 22.26
N ASP A 130 18.51 7.17 23.53
CA ASP A 130 19.72 7.15 24.39
C ASP A 130 20.82 6.23 23.82
N ALA A 131 20.44 5.16 23.15
CA ALA A 131 21.38 4.19 22.59
C ALA A 131 21.96 4.58 21.23
N LEU A 132 21.14 5.18 20.37
CA LEU A 132 21.50 5.52 18.99
C LEU A 132 21.97 6.98 18.84
N GLY A 133 21.64 7.85 19.81
CA GLY A 133 21.97 9.27 19.78
C GLY A 133 21.02 10.11 18.91
N TRP A 134 19.91 9.52 18.44
CA TRP A 134 18.87 10.19 17.66
C TRP A 134 17.52 9.49 17.85
N PRO A 135 16.38 10.20 17.79
CA PRO A 135 15.06 9.62 18.01
C PRO A 135 14.65 8.69 16.86
N LEU A 136 14.32 7.46 17.22
CA LEU A 136 13.67 6.49 16.33
C LEU A 136 12.31 6.12 16.94
N PRO A 137 11.19 6.55 16.35
CA PRO A 137 9.86 6.47 16.97
C PRO A 137 9.23 5.06 16.84
N ILE A 138 9.82 4.07 17.52
CA ILE A 138 9.40 2.67 17.45
C ILE A 138 7.93 2.49 17.83
N SER A 139 7.47 3.20 18.88
CA SER A 139 6.08 3.12 19.33
C SER A 139 5.09 3.56 18.25
N ASN A 140 5.42 4.63 17.52
CA ASN A 140 4.57 5.19 16.49
C ASN A 140 4.66 4.43 15.15
N LEU A 141 5.81 3.84 14.84
CA LEU A 141 6.03 3.09 13.61
C LEU A 141 5.06 1.90 13.49
N ARG A 142 4.55 1.38 14.60
CA ARG A 142 3.51 0.35 14.60
C ARG A 142 2.28 0.74 13.79
N ASP A 143 1.88 2.01 13.87
CA ASP A 143 0.77 2.57 13.11
C ASP A 143 1.25 3.10 11.74
N TRP A 144 2.38 3.81 11.70
CA TRP A 144 2.83 4.50 10.48
C TRP A 144 3.20 3.56 9.34
N LEU A 145 3.75 2.39 9.65
CA LEU A 145 4.04 1.36 8.65
C LEU A 145 2.78 0.81 7.97
N GLN A 146 1.61 1.06 8.57
CA GLN A 146 0.30 0.70 8.07
C GLN A 146 -0.51 1.92 7.59
N ALA A 147 0.14 3.06 7.35
CA ALA A 147 -0.46 4.33 6.94
C ALA A 147 -1.40 4.99 7.97
N TYR A 148 -1.47 4.50 9.19
CA TYR A 148 -2.23 5.14 10.27
C TYR A 148 -1.33 6.07 11.07
N ALA A 149 -1.85 7.22 11.50
CA ALA A 149 -1.15 8.12 12.42
C ALA A 149 -2.15 8.90 13.29
N ILE A 150 -1.68 9.41 14.44
CA ILE A 150 -2.42 10.35 15.27
C ILE A 150 -1.99 11.76 14.88
N ASN A 151 -2.90 12.54 14.31
CA ASN A 151 -2.62 13.90 13.85
C ASN A 151 -2.52 14.92 15.01
N LEU A 152 -2.27 16.20 14.68
CA LEU A 152 -2.17 17.29 15.67
C LEU A 152 -3.42 17.44 16.55
N GLU A 153 -4.60 17.12 16.02
CA GLU A 153 -5.88 17.18 16.76
C GLU A 153 -6.08 15.94 17.67
N GLY A 154 -5.18 14.95 17.63
CA GLY A 154 -5.30 13.70 18.37
C GLY A 154 -6.26 12.69 17.72
N LYS A 155 -6.62 12.91 16.47
CA LYS A 155 -7.46 12.01 15.70
C LYS A 155 -6.60 11.01 14.97
N ARG A 156 -6.99 9.73 15.04
CA ARG A 156 -6.38 8.68 14.21
C ARG A 156 -6.86 8.85 12.77
N VAL A 157 -5.94 9.03 11.86
CA VAL A 157 -6.17 9.21 10.42
C VAL A 157 -5.48 8.11 9.63
N LEU A 158 -6.03 7.79 8.47
CA LEU A 158 -5.45 6.86 7.51
C LEU A 158 -5.03 7.65 6.28
N ALA A 159 -3.75 7.60 5.95
CA ALA A 159 -3.25 8.09 4.67
C ALA A 159 -3.64 7.12 3.55
N THR A 160 -3.97 7.66 2.38
CA THR A 160 -4.29 6.89 1.19
C THR A 160 -3.64 7.55 -0.03
N PRO A 161 -3.49 6.83 -1.16
CA PRO A 161 -2.99 7.43 -2.40
C PRO A 161 -3.80 8.64 -2.90
N ALA A 162 -5.07 8.72 -2.51
CA ALA A 162 -5.99 9.79 -2.91
C ALA A 162 -6.02 10.97 -1.93
N SER A 163 -5.41 10.85 -0.74
CA SER A 163 -5.34 11.92 0.25
C SER A 163 -4.00 12.65 0.17
N ASP A 164 -3.95 13.91 0.64
CA ASP A 164 -2.68 14.54 0.95
C ASP A 164 -1.95 13.68 1.98
N ALA A 165 -0.87 13.06 1.51
CA ALA A 165 -0.19 12.02 2.26
C ALA A 165 0.78 12.58 3.32
N THR A 166 0.62 13.86 3.73
CA THR A 166 1.43 14.49 4.78
C THR A 166 0.63 14.58 6.07
N ILE A 167 1.13 13.96 7.14
CA ILE A 167 0.52 14.01 8.47
C ILE A 167 1.51 14.61 9.46
N ALA A 168 1.12 15.67 10.16
CA ALA A 168 1.86 16.21 11.30
C ALA A 168 1.30 15.61 12.60
N THR A 169 2.17 15.21 13.52
CA THR A 169 1.82 14.58 14.79
C THR A 169 2.13 15.50 15.98
N ARG A 170 1.52 15.24 17.14
CA ARG A 170 1.71 16.08 18.36
C ARG A 170 3.13 16.04 18.91
N ASP A 171 3.84 14.95 18.71
CA ASP A 171 5.23 14.77 19.12
C ASP A 171 6.25 15.35 18.12
N GLY A 172 5.75 16.13 17.15
CA GLY A 172 6.57 16.95 16.25
C GLY A 172 7.04 16.25 14.98
N TRP A 173 6.62 15.03 14.73
CA TRP A 173 6.94 14.36 13.47
C TRP A 173 6.05 14.87 12.34
N ARG A 174 6.65 14.98 11.15
CA ARG A 174 5.96 15.15 9.89
C ARG A 174 6.19 13.89 9.04
N ILE A 175 5.14 13.20 8.67
CA ILE A 175 5.15 11.94 7.96
C ILE A 175 4.65 12.18 6.54
N ASN A 176 5.41 11.77 5.53
CA ASN A 176 5.04 11.87 4.12
C ASN A 176 5.00 10.47 3.49
N TYR A 177 3.83 10.04 3.05
CA TYR A 177 3.63 8.79 2.31
C TYR A 177 3.80 9.07 0.81
N LEU A 178 4.96 8.75 0.25
CA LEU A 178 5.35 9.17 -1.11
C LEU A 178 5.04 8.16 -2.20
N SER A 179 4.93 6.90 -1.85
CA SER A 179 4.50 5.85 -2.78
C SER A 179 3.88 4.67 -2.04
N TRP A 180 3.12 3.89 -2.78
CA TRP A 180 2.31 2.77 -2.30
C TRP A 180 2.73 1.49 -3.00
N GLN A 181 2.44 0.32 -2.42
CA GLN A 181 2.63 -0.96 -3.09
C GLN A 181 1.69 -1.03 -4.30
N ASP A 182 2.08 -1.82 -5.31
CA ASP A 182 1.26 -1.98 -6.51
C ASP A 182 -0.04 -2.74 -6.17
N ASP A 183 -1.17 -2.25 -6.70
CA ASP A 183 -2.52 -2.79 -6.42
C ASP A 183 -2.76 -4.22 -6.96
N ASN A 184 -1.78 -4.79 -7.67
CA ASN A 184 -1.91 -6.09 -8.33
C ASN A 184 -1.77 -7.29 -7.37
N GLU A 185 -1.29 -7.06 -6.14
CA GLU A 185 -1.19 -8.11 -5.13
C GLU A 185 -2.40 -8.05 -4.19
N VAL A 186 -3.16 -9.15 -4.15
CA VAL A 186 -4.35 -9.27 -3.30
C VAL A 186 -3.97 -9.03 -1.83
N GLY A 187 -4.61 -8.05 -1.18
CA GLY A 187 -4.35 -7.68 0.20
C GLY A 187 -3.28 -6.61 0.43
N MET A 188 -2.60 -6.15 -0.63
CA MET A 188 -1.55 -5.11 -0.56
C MET A 188 -2.04 -3.72 -0.97
N GLN A 189 -3.35 -3.54 -1.19
CA GLN A 189 -3.92 -2.25 -1.62
C GLN A 189 -3.73 -1.18 -0.53
N ASN A 190 -3.19 -0.03 -0.93
CA ASN A 190 -2.94 1.10 -0.03
C ASN A 190 -1.93 0.82 1.11
N VAL A 191 -1.06 -0.17 0.96
CA VAL A 191 0.08 -0.35 1.86
C VAL A 191 1.20 0.60 1.45
N PRO A 192 1.83 1.33 2.38
CA PRO A 192 2.92 2.22 2.04
C PRO A 192 4.11 1.46 1.43
N LYS A 193 4.71 2.05 0.39
CA LYS A 193 5.99 1.59 -0.18
C LYS A 193 7.15 2.49 0.25
N ARG A 194 6.92 3.81 0.29
CA ARG A 194 7.92 4.76 0.76
C ARG A 194 7.30 5.76 1.72
N ILE A 195 7.93 5.89 2.88
CA ILE A 195 7.57 6.81 3.95
C ILE A 195 8.80 7.67 4.23
N ASP A 196 8.69 8.99 4.09
CA ASP A 196 9.70 9.95 4.54
C ASP A 196 9.16 10.64 5.81
N MET A 197 9.97 10.74 6.84
CA MET A 197 9.61 11.32 8.14
C MET A 197 10.66 12.32 8.56
N GLU A 198 10.25 13.43 9.17
CA GLU A 198 11.17 14.42 9.70
C GLU A 198 10.68 15.00 11.03
N ARG A 199 11.62 15.38 11.88
CA ARG A 199 11.38 16.05 13.15
C ARG A 199 12.57 16.94 13.49
N GLU A 200 12.30 18.11 14.08
CA GLU A 200 13.32 18.94 14.71
C GLU A 200 13.47 18.55 16.18
N THR A 201 14.68 18.34 16.64
CA THR A 201 15.02 18.07 18.04
C THR A 201 16.14 19.00 18.49
N VAL A 202 16.26 19.20 19.81
CA VAL A 202 17.33 20.01 20.37
C VAL A 202 18.67 19.26 20.31
N GLU A 203 18.65 17.96 20.57
CA GLU A 203 19.81 17.09 20.69
C GLU A 203 20.41 16.68 19.35
N ALA A 204 19.55 16.34 18.39
CA ALA A 204 19.96 15.78 17.09
C ALA A 204 19.64 16.71 15.91
N GLY A 205 19.24 17.98 16.17
CA GLY A 205 18.82 18.93 15.14
C GLY A 205 17.68 18.41 14.29
N LYS A 206 17.76 18.63 13.00
CA LYS A 206 16.81 18.03 12.05
C LYS A 206 17.13 16.55 11.88
N VAL A 207 16.21 15.71 12.31
CA VAL A 207 16.20 14.27 12.02
C VAL A 207 15.33 14.03 10.81
N ALA A 208 15.87 13.42 9.77
CA ALA A 208 15.15 13.03 8.57
C ALA A 208 15.34 11.52 8.33
N MET A 209 14.25 10.80 8.24
CA MET A 209 14.27 9.35 8.06
C MET A 209 13.42 8.95 6.85
N ARG A 210 13.92 7.98 6.11
CA ARG A 210 13.21 7.35 4.99
C ARG A 210 13.13 5.85 5.21
N LEU A 211 11.94 5.32 5.02
CA LEU A 211 11.69 3.89 4.95
C LEU A 211 11.23 3.52 3.54
N VAL A 212 11.78 2.43 3.01
CA VAL A 212 11.34 1.83 1.75
C VAL A 212 10.97 0.38 2.05
N ILE A 213 9.69 0.10 2.05
CA ILE A 213 9.15 -1.23 2.35
C ILE A 213 9.28 -2.11 1.10
N THR A 214 9.88 -3.28 1.26
CA THR A 214 10.12 -4.27 0.19
C THR A 214 9.19 -5.48 0.29
N SER A 215 8.72 -5.81 1.50
CA SER A 215 7.71 -6.84 1.74
C SER A 215 6.81 -6.43 2.90
N TRP A 216 5.54 -6.76 2.79
CA TRP A 216 4.54 -6.53 3.82
C TRP A 216 3.56 -7.71 3.82
N GLN A 217 3.34 -8.35 4.97
CA GLN A 217 2.48 -9.53 5.09
C GLN A 217 1.69 -9.44 6.39
N ALA A 218 0.35 -9.46 6.30
CA ALA A 218 -0.54 -9.59 7.45
C ALA A 218 -0.84 -11.07 7.74
N HIS A 219 -1.07 -11.37 9.02
CA HIS A 219 -1.40 -12.73 9.50
C HIS A 219 -2.71 -12.74 10.27
#